data_8a436913eb7d0df90adad570b8f5cc3a
#
_entry.id   8a436913eb7d0df90adad570b8f5cc3a
#
_cell.length_a   1.000
_cell.length_b   1.000
_cell.length_c   1.000
_cell.angle_alpha   90.00
_cell.angle_beta   90.00
_cell.angle_gamma   90.00
#
_symmetry.space_group_name_H-M   'P 1'
#
loop_
_entity.id
_entity.type
_entity.pdbx_description
1 polymer ?
#
loop_
_entity_poly.entity_id
_entity_poly.type
_entity_poly.pdbx_seq_one_letter_code
_entity_poly.pdbx_strand_id
1 'polypeptide(L)'
;MLSEAEARNAVITALDCGRDEALALADTLSGHAGWVKVGMTLYYACGPEIVSEMHRRGLKVFLDLKLHDIPHQIRGAAEAASRAGADILSVHALGGAEMVKAAREGVEAAAKDRDERTKIIAISVLTSMDQAALASIGVADSVANEVARLAKLAYGAGADGMVCSPQEAHELRELLGPDALVVTPGVRPAGSAVGDQKRIATPASAIASGASKLVVGRPITQAEDLAAAFEAIVSELCA
;
A
#
# COMPACT_ATOMS: atom_id res chain seq x y z
N MET A 1 -18.04 -0.64 12.24
CA MET A 1 -18.61 0.18 11.12
C MET A 1 -17.80 1.47 11.03
N LEU A 2 -17.32 1.80 9.87
CA LEU A 2 -16.62 3.07 9.63
C LEU A 2 -17.64 4.15 9.24
N SER A 3 -17.33 5.42 9.52
CA SER A 3 -18.03 6.53 8.86
C SER A 3 -17.72 6.53 7.37
N GLU A 4 -18.53 7.19 6.56
CA GLU A 4 -18.32 7.27 5.11
C GLU A 4 -16.96 7.88 4.76
N ALA A 5 -16.55 8.92 5.48
CA ALA A 5 -15.24 9.55 5.28
C ALA A 5 -14.08 8.60 5.61
N GLU A 6 -14.18 7.83 6.69
CA GLU A 6 -13.18 6.81 7.06
C GLU A 6 -13.15 5.68 6.03
N ALA A 7 -14.31 5.20 5.57
CA ALA A 7 -14.41 4.16 4.56
C ALA A 7 -13.74 4.59 3.24
N ARG A 8 -14.05 5.80 2.73
CA ARG A 8 -13.39 6.37 1.54
C ARG A 8 -11.89 6.51 1.73
N ASN A 9 -11.45 6.95 2.91
CA ASN A 9 -10.03 7.07 3.22
C ASN A 9 -9.34 5.70 3.37
N ALA A 10 -10.04 4.64 3.72
CA ALA A 10 -9.48 3.30 3.86
C ALA A 10 -9.21 2.61 2.51
N VAL A 11 -9.91 2.98 1.43
CA VAL A 11 -9.78 2.33 0.12
C VAL A 11 -8.74 3.04 -0.74
N ILE A 12 -7.76 2.28 -1.24
CA ILE A 12 -6.74 2.72 -2.21
C ILE A 12 -6.99 1.99 -3.52
N THR A 13 -7.35 2.71 -4.58
CA THR A 13 -7.52 2.09 -5.91
C THR A 13 -6.18 1.90 -6.61
N ALA A 14 -5.84 0.68 -7.00
CA ALA A 14 -4.58 0.38 -7.68
C ALA A 14 -4.68 0.67 -9.19
N LEU A 15 -3.87 1.61 -9.69
CA LEU A 15 -3.75 1.96 -11.10
C LEU A 15 -2.60 1.15 -11.74
N ASP A 16 -2.84 -0.15 -11.97
CA ASP A 16 -1.84 -1.06 -12.56
C ASP A 16 -2.02 -1.13 -14.10
N CYS A 17 -1.95 0.03 -14.78
CA CYS A 17 -2.22 0.21 -16.21
C CYS A 17 -1.29 1.27 -16.84
N GLY A 18 -1.47 1.58 -18.12
CA GLY A 18 -0.73 2.62 -18.82
C GLY A 18 -1.21 4.04 -18.46
N ARG A 19 -0.43 5.05 -18.89
CA ARG A 19 -0.66 6.47 -18.53
C ARG A 19 -2.07 6.96 -18.85
N ASP A 20 -2.51 6.80 -20.09
CA ASP A 20 -3.77 7.40 -20.54
C ASP A 20 -4.98 6.74 -19.84
N GLU A 21 -4.93 5.43 -19.64
CA GLU A 21 -5.92 4.69 -18.88
C GLU A 21 -5.91 5.12 -17.40
N ALA A 22 -4.72 5.27 -16.79
CA ALA A 22 -4.60 5.72 -15.40
C ALA A 22 -5.19 7.11 -15.19
N LEU A 23 -5.00 8.04 -16.13
CA LEU A 23 -5.57 9.38 -16.06
C LEU A 23 -7.10 9.35 -16.21
N ALA A 24 -7.64 8.55 -17.14
CA ALA A 24 -9.08 8.37 -17.30
C ALA A 24 -9.75 7.76 -16.06
N LEU A 25 -9.11 6.73 -15.47
CA LEU A 25 -9.56 6.12 -14.22
C LEU A 25 -9.54 7.15 -13.07
N ALA A 26 -8.48 7.93 -12.97
CA ALA A 26 -8.33 8.96 -11.94
C ALA A 26 -9.35 10.11 -12.10
N ASP A 27 -9.68 10.49 -13.35
CA ASP A 27 -10.73 11.48 -13.62
C ASP A 27 -12.10 10.98 -13.12
N THR A 28 -12.43 9.70 -13.36
CA THR A 28 -13.68 9.10 -12.87
C THR A 28 -13.70 8.95 -11.35
N LEU A 29 -12.55 8.63 -10.72
CA LEU A 29 -12.44 8.47 -9.27
C LEU A 29 -12.41 9.80 -8.52
N SER A 30 -12.14 10.92 -9.21
CA SER A 30 -12.12 12.25 -8.60
C SER A 30 -13.47 12.58 -7.96
N GLY A 31 -13.44 12.98 -6.70
CA GLY A 31 -14.65 13.23 -5.90
C GLY A 31 -15.27 11.98 -5.22
N HIS A 32 -14.86 10.77 -5.63
CA HIS A 32 -15.28 9.51 -5.00
C HIS A 32 -14.18 8.95 -4.10
N ALA A 33 -12.99 8.73 -4.63
CA ALA A 33 -11.86 8.15 -3.92
C ALA A 33 -10.97 9.21 -3.27
N GLY A 34 -10.39 8.88 -2.12
CA GLY A 34 -9.34 9.70 -1.50
C GLY A 34 -7.92 9.29 -1.91
N TRP A 35 -7.74 8.07 -2.39
CA TRP A 35 -6.42 7.48 -2.60
C TRP A 35 -6.32 6.64 -3.87
N VAL A 36 -5.16 6.73 -4.52
CA VAL A 36 -4.74 5.81 -5.57
C VAL A 36 -3.35 5.24 -5.28
N LYS A 37 -3.09 4.03 -5.78
CA LYS A 37 -1.76 3.43 -5.79
C LYS A 37 -1.15 3.57 -7.19
N VAL A 38 -0.01 4.21 -7.27
CA VAL A 38 0.85 4.24 -8.45
C VAL A 38 1.94 3.18 -8.26
N GLY A 39 1.84 2.10 -9.03
CA GLY A 39 2.81 1.00 -9.01
C GLY A 39 3.99 1.24 -9.96
N MET A 40 4.93 0.29 -9.96
CA MET A 40 6.17 0.36 -10.76
C MET A 40 5.90 0.55 -12.25
N THR A 41 4.95 -0.20 -12.84
CA THR A 41 4.64 -0.11 -14.27
C THR A 41 4.28 1.31 -14.68
N LEU A 42 3.36 1.93 -13.97
CA LEU A 42 2.90 3.29 -14.28
C LEU A 42 3.98 4.34 -13.98
N TYR A 43 4.66 4.21 -12.84
CA TYR A 43 5.71 5.15 -12.46
C TYR A 43 6.91 5.14 -13.41
N TYR A 44 7.42 3.96 -13.78
CA TYR A 44 8.55 3.87 -14.71
C TYR A 44 8.19 4.28 -16.13
N ALA A 45 6.93 4.18 -16.52
CA ALA A 45 6.47 4.68 -17.84
C ALA A 45 6.30 6.20 -17.87
N CYS A 46 5.94 6.83 -16.74
CA CYS A 46 5.53 8.24 -16.70
C CYS A 46 6.50 9.16 -15.94
N GLY A 47 7.39 8.60 -15.11
CA GLY A 47 8.20 9.42 -14.20
C GLY A 47 7.39 10.02 -13.04
N PRO A 48 8.00 10.94 -12.28
CA PRO A 48 7.39 11.55 -11.09
C PRO A 48 6.17 12.43 -11.37
N GLU A 49 5.99 12.93 -12.60
CA GLU A 49 4.87 13.78 -12.99
C GLU A 49 3.51 13.12 -12.75
N ILE A 50 3.44 11.79 -12.79
CA ILE A 50 2.18 11.06 -12.55
C ILE A 50 1.64 11.30 -11.14
N VAL A 51 2.52 11.51 -10.15
CA VAL A 51 2.11 11.84 -8.78
C VAL A 51 1.39 13.18 -8.73
N SER A 52 1.95 14.20 -9.41
CA SER A 52 1.33 15.52 -9.52
C SER A 52 0.00 15.48 -10.28
N GLU A 53 -0.13 14.60 -11.30
CA GLU A 53 -1.38 14.39 -12.03
C GLU A 53 -2.49 13.84 -11.11
N MET A 54 -2.17 12.94 -10.20
CA MET A 54 -3.13 12.41 -9.23
C MET A 54 -3.55 13.48 -8.22
N HIS A 55 -2.59 14.26 -7.70
CA HIS A 55 -2.89 15.35 -6.76
C HIS A 55 -3.76 16.44 -7.36
N ARG A 56 -3.57 16.80 -8.66
CA ARG A 56 -4.46 17.76 -9.36
C ARG A 56 -5.92 17.30 -9.41
N ARG A 57 -6.17 16.00 -9.26
CA ARG A 57 -7.50 15.38 -9.20
C ARG A 57 -8.01 15.19 -7.75
N GLY A 58 -7.28 15.74 -6.77
CA GLY A 58 -7.63 15.61 -5.34
C GLY A 58 -7.32 14.23 -4.73
N LEU A 59 -6.54 13.39 -5.43
CA LEU A 59 -6.22 12.04 -4.99
C LEU A 59 -4.86 12.00 -4.30
N LYS A 60 -4.79 11.41 -3.11
CA LYS A 60 -3.53 11.07 -2.44
C LYS A 60 -2.87 9.87 -3.09
N VAL A 61 -1.55 9.81 -3.04
CA VAL A 61 -0.76 8.82 -3.77
C VAL A 61 0.00 7.89 -2.83
N PHE A 62 -0.35 6.61 -2.88
CA PHE A 62 0.51 5.54 -2.44
C PHE A 62 1.47 5.16 -3.58
N LEU A 63 2.72 5.59 -3.49
CA LEU A 63 3.77 5.27 -4.46
C LEU A 63 4.38 3.91 -4.11
N ASP A 64 3.93 2.88 -4.82
CA ASP A 64 4.24 1.48 -4.50
C ASP A 64 5.41 0.95 -5.36
N LEU A 65 6.62 1.41 -5.06
CA LEU A 65 7.85 1.08 -5.78
C LEU A 65 8.65 -0.07 -5.16
N LYS A 66 8.32 -0.47 -3.94
CA LYS A 66 8.99 -1.55 -3.20
C LYS A 66 10.52 -1.39 -3.20
N LEU A 67 11.00 -0.18 -2.86
CA LEU A 67 12.41 0.16 -2.93
C LEU A 67 13.27 -0.84 -2.13
N HIS A 68 14.34 -1.34 -2.77
CA HIS A 68 15.22 -2.32 -2.18
C HIS A 68 16.62 -2.17 -2.80
N ASP A 69 17.52 -1.49 -2.09
CA ASP A 69 18.90 -1.23 -2.50
C ASP A 69 19.74 -0.90 -1.25
N ILE A 70 21.03 -0.59 -1.42
CA ILE A 70 21.88 -0.14 -0.32
C ILE A 70 21.34 1.15 0.32
N PRO A 71 21.59 1.40 1.63
CA PRO A 71 21.02 2.52 2.36
C PRO A 71 21.19 3.89 1.69
N HIS A 72 22.38 4.16 1.11
CA HIS A 72 22.65 5.42 0.42
C HIS A 72 21.69 5.68 -0.75
N GLN A 73 21.41 4.67 -1.57
CA GLN A 73 20.48 4.77 -2.70
C GLN A 73 19.05 4.94 -2.23
N ILE A 74 18.67 4.19 -1.21
CA ILE A 74 17.30 4.26 -0.64
C ILE A 74 17.01 5.61 -0.01
N ARG A 75 17.99 6.22 0.67
CA ARG A 75 17.84 7.58 1.21
C ARG A 75 17.51 8.58 0.11
N GLY A 76 18.32 8.59 -0.98
CA GLY A 76 18.10 9.49 -2.11
C GLY A 76 16.79 9.22 -2.85
N ALA A 77 16.44 7.95 -3.07
CA ALA A 77 15.19 7.57 -3.73
C ALA A 77 13.95 7.96 -2.90
N ALA A 78 13.99 7.77 -1.58
CA ALA A 78 12.91 8.15 -0.68
C ALA A 78 12.74 9.68 -0.61
N GLU A 79 13.86 10.43 -0.57
CA GLU A 79 13.84 11.89 -0.65
C GLU A 79 13.22 12.38 -1.97
N ALA A 80 13.62 11.79 -3.10
CA ALA A 80 13.09 12.14 -4.42
C ALA A 80 11.59 11.82 -4.55
N ALA A 81 11.16 10.64 -4.08
CA ALA A 81 9.76 10.24 -4.05
C ALA A 81 8.89 11.18 -3.19
N SER A 82 9.41 11.57 -2.03
CA SER A 82 8.74 12.53 -1.14
C SER A 82 8.62 13.91 -1.78
N ARG A 83 9.69 14.41 -2.42
CA ARG A 83 9.67 15.69 -3.17
C ARG A 83 8.71 15.66 -4.37
N ALA A 84 8.51 14.49 -4.99
CA ALA A 84 7.50 14.30 -6.04
C ALA A 84 6.06 14.33 -5.50
N GLY A 85 5.88 14.27 -4.18
CA GLY A 85 4.58 14.36 -3.52
C GLY A 85 3.98 13.02 -3.10
N ALA A 86 4.76 11.93 -3.00
CA ALA A 86 4.23 10.68 -2.48
C ALA A 86 3.70 10.85 -1.03
N ASP A 87 2.45 10.49 -0.77
CA ASP A 87 1.87 10.50 0.58
C ASP A 87 2.28 9.24 1.35
N ILE A 88 2.37 8.10 0.66
CA ILE A 88 2.90 6.82 1.17
C ILE A 88 3.93 6.30 0.17
N LEU A 89 5.05 5.75 0.68
CA LEU A 89 6.08 5.09 -0.13
C LEU A 89 6.37 3.70 0.41
N SER A 90 6.44 2.69 -0.45
CA SER A 90 6.81 1.34 -0.06
C SER A 90 8.31 1.07 -0.20
N VAL A 91 8.87 0.40 0.80
CA VAL A 91 10.24 -0.15 0.82
C VAL A 91 10.19 -1.63 1.20
N HIS A 92 11.24 -2.41 0.94
CA HIS A 92 11.28 -3.82 1.32
C HIS A 92 11.92 -4.01 2.70
N ALA A 93 11.24 -4.70 3.64
CA ALA A 93 11.81 -4.99 4.97
C ALA A 93 13.04 -5.92 4.91
N LEU A 94 13.15 -6.76 3.86
CA LEU A 94 14.31 -7.63 3.62
C LEU A 94 15.63 -6.87 3.41
N GLY A 95 15.59 -5.57 3.11
CA GLY A 95 16.77 -4.73 3.05
C GLY A 95 17.42 -4.42 4.41
N GLY A 96 16.75 -4.81 5.50
CA GLY A 96 17.26 -4.66 6.87
C GLY A 96 17.00 -3.28 7.48
N ALA A 97 17.33 -3.15 8.77
CA ALA A 97 17.02 -1.96 9.56
C ALA A 97 17.70 -0.69 9.03
N GLU A 98 18.97 -0.79 8.62
CA GLU A 98 19.72 0.37 8.14
C GLU A 98 19.16 0.92 6.82
N MET A 99 18.62 0.07 5.95
CA MET A 99 17.96 0.50 4.73
C MET A 99 16.63 1.22 5.06
N VAL A 100 15.84 0.71 6.00
CA VAL A 100 14.59 1.35 6.41
C VAL A 100 14.83 2.68 7.11
N LYS A 101 15.85 2.77 7.98
CA LYS A 101 16.28 4.05 8.58
C LYS A 101 16.68 5.07 7.53
N ALA A 102 17.45 4.65 6.51
CA ALA A 102 17.85 5.53 5.42
C ALA A 102 16.65 6.04 4.61
N ALA A 103 15.63 5.20 4.37
CA ALA A 103 14.37 5.65 3.77
C ALA A 103 13.69 6.72 4.63
N ARG A 104 13.62 6.50 5.96
CA ARG A 104 13.05 7.45 6.92
C ARG A 104 13.79 8.79 6.89
N GLU A 105 15.12 8.78 6.93
CA GLU A 105 15.95 9.98 6.82
C GLU A 105 15.69 10.73 5.51
N GLY A 106 15.53 10.02 4.40
CA GLY A 106 15.23 10.59 3.09
C GLY A 106 13.91 11.36 3.06
N VAL A 107 12.82 10.77 3.56
CA VAL A 107 11.52 11.44 3.60
C VAL A 107 11.48 12.58 4.60
N GLU A 108 12.21 12.50 5.71
CA GLU A 108 12.34 13.59 6.68
C GLU A 108 13.13 14.78 6.10
N ALA A 109 14.17 14.52 5.32
CA ALA A 109 14.95 15.56 4.63
C ALA A 109 14.13 16.33 3.57
N ALA A 110 13.12 15.68 2.97
CA ALA A 110 12.23 16.30 2.00
C ALA A 110 11.03 17.02 2.63
N ALA A 111 10.64 16.64 3.85
CA ALA A 111 9.46 17.17 4.51
C ALA A 111 9.63 18.65 4.89
N LYS A 112 8.58 19.43 4.63
CA LYS A 112 8.49 20.83 5.11
C LYS A 112 8.03 20.87 6.57
N ASP A 113 7.19 19.93 6.96
CA ASP A 113 6.70 19.72 8.31
C ASP A 113 6.76 18.20 8.62
N ARG A 114 7.01 17.85 9.89
CA ARG A 114 7.08 16.44 10.33
C ARG A 114 5.76 15.72 10.18
N ASP A 115 4.65 16.38 10.32
CA ASP A 115 3.31 15.79 10.25
C ASP A 115 2.86 15.56 8.81
N GLU A 116 3.43 16.30 7.85
CA GLU A 116 3.13 16.18 6.41
C GLU A 116 4.13 15.30 5.63
N ARG A 117 5.10 14.69 6.31
CA ARG A 117 6.07 13.83 5.63
C ARG A 117 5.43 12.60 5.00
N THR A 118 6.01 12.14 3.91
CA THR A 118 5.67 10.85 3.30
C THR A 118 5.75 9.72 4.32
N LYS A 119 4.72 8.90 4.43
CA LYS A 119 4.71 7.71 5.29
C LYS A 119 5.47 6.58 4.63
N ILE A 120 6.36 5.92 5.38
CA ILE A 120 7.07 4.72 4.91
C ILE A 120 6.31 3.49 5.35
N ILE A 121 5.93 2.64 4.40
CA ILE A 121 5.41 1.31 4.70
C ILE A 121 6.36 0.24 4.16
N ALA A 122 6.60 -0.80 4.95
CA ALA A 122 7.51 -1.86 4.55
C ALA A 122 6.76 -3.09 4.03
N ILE A 123 7.26 -3.65 2.92
CA ILE A 123 6.80 -4.94 2.39
C ILE A 123 7.43 -6.04 3.23
N SER A 124 6.61 -6.96 3.74
CA SER A 124 7.06 -8.17 4.42
C SER A 124 7.35 -9.30 3.40
N VAL A 125 6.59 -10.38 3.45
CA VAL A 125 6.59 -11.44 2.43
C VAL A 125 5.56 -11.09 1.36
N LEU A 126 5.92 -11.19 0.09
CA LEU A 126 4.99 -10.91 -1.01
C LEU A 126 3.76 -11.83 -0.93
N THR A 127 2.58 -11.28 -1.12
CA THR A 127 1.31 -12.02 -1.00
C THR A 127 1.13 -13.14 -2.05
N SER A 128 1.97 -13.14 -3.09
CA SER A 128 2.06 -14.21 -4.09
C SER A 128 2.95 -15.38 -3.65
N MET A 129 3.77 -15.22 -2.60
CA MET A 129 4.64 -16.25 -2.08
C MET A 129 3.90 -17.16 -1.09
N ASP A 130 4.12 -18.45 -1.23
CA ASP A 130 3.78 -19.48 -0.26
C ASP A 130 5.04 -19.98 0.47
N GLN A 131 4.86 -20.94 1.37
CA GLN A 131 5.97 -21.49 2.18
C GLN A 131 7.08 -22.08 1.31
N ALA A 132 6.74 -22.74 0.21
CA ALA A 132 7.74 -23.34 -0.68
C ALA A 132 8.57 -22.26 -1.40
N ALA A 133 7.92 -21.20 -1.88
CA ALA A 133 8.61 -20.06 -2.51
C ALA A 133 9.51 -19.34 -1.50
N LEU A 134 9.07 -19.15 -0.25
CA LEU A 134 9.87 -18.54 0.81
C LEU A 134 11.10 -19.40 1.14
N ALA A 135 10.93 -20.71 1.27
CA ALA A 135 12.03 -21.65 1.51
C ALA A 135 13.05 -21.67 0.34
N SER A 136 12.58 -21.51 -0.90
CA SER A 136 13.47 -21.52 -2.07
C SER A 136 14.48 -20.37 -2.11
N ILE A 137 14.21 -19.28 -1.40
CA ILE A 137 15.13 -18.14 -1.25
C ILE A 137 15.96 -18.21 0.05
N GLY A 138 15.96 -19.36 0.73
CA GLY A 138 16.79 -19.62 1.92
C GLY A 138 16.17 -19.21 3.25
N VAL A 139 14.90 -18.82 3.30
CA VAL A 139 14.20 -18.51 4.55
C VAL A 139 13.56 -19.79 5.11
N ALA A 140 14.06 -20.25 6.26
CA ALA A 140 13.60 -21.49 6.89
C ALA A 140 12.34 -21.33 7.74
N ASP A 141 12.05 -20.12 8.19
CA ASP A 141 10.89 -19.82 9.03
C ASP A 141 9.57 -19.98 8.28
N SER A 142 8.48 -20.13 9.02
CA SER A 142 7.14 -20.06 8.45
C SER A 142 6.85 -18.65 7.91
N VAL A 143 5.94 -18.55 6.92
CA VAL A 143 5.53 -17.25 6.36
C VAL A 143 5.06 -16.31 7.48
N ALA A 144 4.27 -16.80 8.44
CA ALA A 144 3.77 -15.98 9.55
C ALA A 144 4.92 -15.46 10.45
N ASN A 145 5.85 -16.33 10.84
CA ASN A 145 7.00 -15.94 11.67
C ASN A 145 7.89 -14.91 10.94
N GLU A 146 8.15 -15.13 9.66
CA GLU A 146 8.95 -14.21 8.87
C GLU A 146 8.27 -12.85 8.70
N VAL A 147 6.96 -12.82 8.47
CA VAL A 147 6.18 -11.57 8.43
C VAL A 147 6.29 -10.83 9.76
N ALA A 148 6.07 -11.50 10.89
CA ALA A 148 6.18 -10.90 12.22
C ALA A 148 7.60 -10.39 12.53
N ARG A 149 8.63 -11.16 12.15
CA ARG A 149 10.04 -10.77 12.30
C ARG A 149 10.38 -9.52 11.50
N LEU A 150 10.00 -9.48 10.21
CA LEU A 150 10.22 -8.34 9.34
C LEU A 150 9.44 -7.11 9.79
N ALA A 151 8.23 -7.29 10.30
CA ALA A 151 7.41 -6.20 10.82
C ALA A 151 8.07 -5.52 12.04
N LYS A 152 8.51 -6.32 13.03
CA LYS A 152 9.25 -5.77 14.19
C LYS A 152 10.50 -5.02 13.76
N LEU A 153 11.27 -5.59 12.83
CA LEU A 153 12.50 -4.98 12.32
C LEU A 153 12.21 -3.64 11.64
N ALA A 154 11.27 -3.60 10.69
CA ALA A 154 11.00 -2.41 9.90
C ALA A 154 10.33 -1.30 10.73
N TYR A 155 9.35 -1.66 11.57
CA TYR A 155 8.67 -0.70 12.44
C TYR A 155 9.64 -0.11 13.49
N GLY A 156 10.46 -0.96 14.11
CA GLY A 156 11.54 -0.51 15.02
C GLY A 156 12.61 0.35 14.35
N ALA A 157 12.79 0.23 13.02
CA ALA A 157 13.70 1.06 12.22
C ALA A 157 13.07 2.35 11.70
N GLY A 158 11.79 2.62 12.02
CA GLY A 158 11.11 3.87 11.69
C GLY A 158 10.15 3.81 10.49
N ALA A 159 9.77 2.63 10.01
CA ALA A 159 8.62 2.52 9.12
C ALA A 159 7.33 2.91 9.87
N ASP A 160 6.37 3.52 9.18
CA ASP A 160 5.08 3.90 9.75
C ASP A 160 4.09 2.73 9.75
N GLY A 161 4.43 1.63 9.10
CA GLY A 161 3.60 0.44 9.03
C GLY A 161 4.09 -0.59 8.02
N MET A 162 3.21 -1.55 7.72
CA MET A 162 3.53 -2.72 6.92
C MET A 162 2.51 -2.98 5.82
N VAL A 163 2.96 -3.59 4.73
CA VAL A 163 2.09 -4.29 3.78
C VAL A 163 2.07 -5.76 4.13
N CYS A 164 0.87 -6.32 4.28
CA CYS A 164 0.67 -7.74 4.59
C CYS A 164 -0.61 -8.28 3.94
N SER A 165 -0.75 -9.60 3.89
CA SER A 165 -2.02 -10.20 3.46
C SER A 165 -3.12 -9.99 4.51
N PRO A 166 -4.41 -10.12 4.12
CA PRO A 166 -5.52 -10.02 5.07
C PRO A 166 -5.42 -11.00 6.24
N GLN A 167 -4.79 -12.15 6.02
CA GLN A 167 -4.63 -13.21 7.03
C GLN A 167 -3.66 -12.83 8.15
N GLU A 168 -2.69 -11.95 7.86
CA GLU A 168 -1.66 -11.50 8.80
C GLU A 168 -2.05 -10.17 9.49
N ALA A 169 -3.10 -9.50 9.03
CA ALA A 169 -3.46 -8.15 9.48
C ALA A 169 -3.73 -8.09 10.99
N HIS A 170 -4.42 -9.09 11.53
CA HIS A 170 -4.75 -9.16 12.97
C HIS A 170 -3.49 -9.26 13.82
N GLU A 171 -2.62 -10.22 13.50
CA GLU A 171 -1.36 -10.41 14.23
C GLU A 171 -0.46 -9.17 14.16
N LEU A 172 -0.37 -8.54 12.98
CA LEU A 172 0.41 -7.32 12.83
C LEU A 172 -0.19 -6.13 13.58
N ARG A 173 -1.50 -6.01 13.65
CA ARG A 173 -2.17 -4.99 14.45
C ARG A 173 -1.87 -5.15 15.95
N GLU A 174 -1.92 -6.38 16.47
CA GLU A 174 -1.55 -6.66 17.86
C GLU A 174 -0.07 -6.40 18.11
N LEU A 175 0.79 -6.79 17.18
CA LEU A 175 2.25 -6.68 17.29
C LEU A 175 2.76 -5.23 17.27
N LEU A 176 2.20 -4.39 16.39
CA LEU A 176 2.69 -3.05 16.11
C LEU A 176 1.88 -1.93 16.80
N GLY A 177 0.72 -2.28 17.34
CA GLY A 177 -0.15 -1.33 18.03
C GLY A 177 -1.11 -0.57 17.10
N PRO A 178 -1.98 0.28 17.69
CA PRO A 178 -3.08 0.93 16.96
C PRO A 178 -2.62 1.97 15.93
N ASP A 179 -1.46 2.59 16.13
CA ASP A 179 -0.99 3.69 15.28
C ASP A 179 -0.30 3.23 13.99
N ALA A 180 0.08 1.95 13.89
CA ALA A 180 0.74 1.40 12.73
C ALA A 180 -0.19 1.35 11.51
N LEU A 181 0.31 1.75 10.33
CA LEU A 181 -0.41 1.58 9.08
C LEU A 181 -0.33 0.12 8.62
N VAL A 182 -1.43 -0.61 8.72
CA VAL A 182 -1.55 -1.96 8.15
C VAL A 182 -2.24 -1.85 6.80
N VAL A 183 -1.48 -2.02 5.72
CA VAL A 183 -1.96 -1.88 4.34
C VAL A 183 -2.12 -3.26 3.71
N THR A 184 -3.32 -3.57 3.26
CA THR A 184 -3.68 -4.94 2.87
C THR A 184 -4.12 -5.00 1.40
N PRO A 185 -3.29 -5.57 0.51
CA PRO A 185 -3.70 -5.91 -0.86
C PRO A 185 -4.44 -7.26 -0.89
N GLY A 186 -4.96 -7.62 -2.07
CA GLY A 186 -5.67 -8.90 -2.23
C GLY A 186 -7.10 -8.88 -1.72
N VAL A 187 -7.65 -7.71 -1.49
CA VAL A 187 -9.04 -7.54 -1.06
C VAL A 187 -9.97 -7.70 -2.27
N ARG A 188 -11.05 -8.47 -2.08
CA ARG A 188 -12.06 -8.76 -3.09
C ARG A 188 -13.46 -8.62 -2.48
N PRO A 189 -14.31 -7.72 -2.99
CA PRO A 189 -15.74 -7.72 -2.64
C PRO A 189 -16.38 -9.08 -2.87
N ALA A 190 -17.42 -9.38 -2.12
CA ALA A 190 -18.16 -10.63 -2.26
C ALA A 190 -18.64 -10.83 -3.73
N GLY A 191 -18.40 -12.02 -4.29
CA GLY A 191 -18.75 -12.35 -5.68
C GLY A 191 -17.72 -11.94 -6.74
N SER A 192 -16.65 -11.24 -6.39
CA SER A 192 -15.59 -10.88 -7.34
C SER A 192 -14.67 -12.05 -7.67
N ALA A 193 -14.10 -12.07 -8.89
CA ALA A 193 -13.12 -13.08 -9.30
C ALA A 193 -11.84 -13.05 -8.45
N VAL A 194 -11.35 -14.21 -8.04
CA VAL A 194 -10.16 -14.39 -7.20
C VAL A 194 -8.88 -13.93 -7.90
N GLY A 195 -8.75 -14.24 -9.21
CA GLY A 195 -7.59 -13.90 -10.04
C GLY A 195 -6.30 -14.59 -9.54
N ASP A 196 -5.20 -13.84 -9.52
CA ASP A 196 -3.85 -14.29 -9.14
C ASP A 196 -3.57 -14.24 -7.62
N GLN A 197 -4.52 -13.76 -6.81
CA GLN A 197 -4.35 -13.66 -5.38
C GLN A 197 -4.64 -15.00 -4.69
N LYS A 198 -3.69 -15.47 -3.86
CA LYS A 198 -3.83 -16.73 -3.10
C LYS A 198 -4.47 -16.55 -1.72
N ARG A 199 -4.40 -15.35 -1.17
CA ARG A 199 -4.83 -15.00 0.21
C ARG A 199 -5.76 -13.79 0.15
N ILE A 200 -7.07 -14.06 -0.03
CA ILE A 200 -8.10 -13.03 -0.23
C ILE A 200 -8.98 -12.87 1.02
N ALA A 201 -9.58 -11.69 1.14
CA ALA A 201 -10.62 -11.36 2.13
C ALA A 201 -11.59 -10.34 1.53
N THR A 202 -12.77 -10.21 2.13
CA THR A 202 -13.70 -9.12 1.81
C THR A 202 -13.21 -7.80 2.43
N PRO A 203 -13.61 -6.64 1.91
CA PRO A 203 -13.31 -5.34 2.51
C PRO A 203 -13.63 -5.28 4.01
N ALA A 204 -14.85 -5.63 4.39
CA ALA A 204 -15.29 -5.60 5.78
C ALA A 204 -14.44 -6.54 6.67
N SER A 205 -14.16 -7.78 6.21
CA SER A 205 -13.35 -8.72 7.00
C SER A 205 -11.91 -8.27 7.17
N ALA A 206 -11.31 -7.63 6.16
CA ALA A 206 -9.94 -7.11 6.26
C ALA A 206 -9.84 -5.95 7.27
N ILE A 207 -10.80 -5.02 7.29
CA ILE A 207 -10.88 -3.95 8.28
C ILE A 207 -11.12 -4.53 9.69
N ALA A 208 -12.04 -5.48 9.84
CA ALA A 208 -12.29 -6.15 11.12
C ALA A 208 -11.05 -6.88 11.65
N SER A 209 -10.18 -7.38 10.76
CA SER A 209 -8.88 -7.97 11.10
C SER A 209 -7.79 -6.94 11.42
N GLY A 210 -8.09 -5.64 11.42
CA GLY A 210 -7.15 -4.59 11.82
C GLY A 210 -6.42 -3.88 10.69
N ALA A 211 -6.80 -4.11 9.42
CA ALA A 211 -6.26 -3.32 8.31
C ALA A 211 -6.64 -1.83 8.45
N SER A 212 -5.70 -0.94 8.16
CA SER A 212 -5.93 0.51 8.10
C SER A 212 -6.33 0.96 6.71
N LYS A 213 -5.78 0.29 5.69
CA LYS A 213 -6.02 0.60 4.28
C LYS A 213 -6.10 -0.67 3.44
N LEU A 214 -6.97 -0.64 2.46
CA LEU A 214 -7.27 -1.74 1.54
C LEU A 214 -6.83 -1.36 0.14
N VAL A 215 -5.94 -2.16 -0.48
CA VAL A 215 -5.56 -1.94 -1.88
C VAL A 215 -6.43 -2.81 -2.78
N VAL A 216 -7.28 -2.16 -3.56
CA VAL A 216 -8.23 -2.79 -4.48
C VAL A 216 -7.91 -2.36 -5.92
N GLY A 217 -7.63 -3.31 -6.79
CA GLY A 217 -7.35 -3.08 -8.20
C GLY A 217 -8.54 -3.45 -9.09
N ARG A 218 -8.41 -4.55 -9.83
CA ARG A 218 -9.38 -5.04 -10.84
C ARG A 218 -10.86 -5.01 -10.44
N PRO A 219 -11.27 -5.32 -9.20
CA PRO A 219 -12.68 -5.17 -8.81
C PRO A 219 -13.25 -3.77 -9.02
N ILE A 220 -12.40 -2.74 -8.98
CA ILE A 220 -12.78 -1.36 -9.30
C ILE A 220 -12.43 -1.04 -10.74
N THR A 221 -11.16 -1.20 -11.14
CA THR A 221 -10.63 -0.68 -12.41
C THR A 221 -11.15 -1.40 -13.65
N GLN A 222 -11.69 -2.60 -13.53
CA GLN A 222 -12.29 -3.39 -14.62
C GLN A 222 -13.82 -3.52 -14.50
N ALA A 223 -14.45 -2.76 -13.59
CA ALA A 223 -15.91 -2.73 -13.49
C ALA A 223 -16.51 -1.94 -14.66
N GLU A 224 -17.73 -2.30 -15.10
CA GLU A 224 -18.48 -1.53 -16.10
C GLU A 224 -18.76 -0.10 -15.64
N ASP A 225 -19.10 0.06 -14.36
CA ASP A 225 -19.23 1.33 -13.66
C ASP A 225 -18.25 1.39 -12.50
N LEU A 226 -17.16 2.08 -12.73
CA LEU A 226 -16.04 2.22 -11.81
C LEU A 226 -16.44 2.95 -10.52
N ALA A 227 -17.23 4.02 -10.64
CA ALA A 227 -17.70 4.80 -9.50
C ALA A 227 -18.65 3.97 -8.65
N ALA A 228 -19.62 3.29 -9.26
CA ALA A 228 -20.54 2.40 -8.55
C ALA A 228 -19.80 1.25 -7.85
N ALA A 229 -18.77 0.67 -8.47
CA ALA A 229 -17.95 -0.38 -7.84
C ALA A 229 -17.18 0.13 -6.62
N PHE A 230 -16.64 1.35 -6.68
CA PHE A 230 -16.00 2.00 -5.54
C PHE A 230 -16.99 2.27 -4.41
N GLU A 231 -18.16 2.86 -4.74
CA GLU A 231 -19.22 3.16 -3.76
C GLU A 231 -19.80 1.91 -3.10
N ALA A 232 -19.87 0.79 -3.81
CA ALA A 232 -20.30 -0.49 -3.22
C ALA A 232 -19.33 -0.95 -2.11
N ILE A 233 -18.02 -0.77 -2.30
CA ILE A 233 -17.01 -1.08 -1.27
C ILE A 233 -17.15 -0.13 -0.08
N VAL A 234 -17.33 1.16 -0.32
CA VAL A 234 -17.55 2.15 0.75
C VAL A 234 -18.79 1.76 1.56
N SER A 235 -19.90 1.41 0.88
CA SER A 235 -21.13 0.99 1.53
C SER A 235 -20.95 -0.28 2.37
N GLU A 236 -20.18 -1.28 1.88
CA GLU A 236 -19.85 -2.50 2.65
C GLU A 236 -19.09 -2.16 3.93
N LEU A 237 -18.18 -1.17 3.90
CA LEU A 237 -17.39 -0.77 5.06
C LEU A 237 -18.18 0.03 6.09
N CYS A 238 -19.30 0.65 5.68
CA CYS A 238 -20.19 1.40 6.55
C CYS A 238 -21.31 0.53 7.17
N ALA A 239 -21.57 -0.66 6.60
CA ALA A 239 -22.60 -1.59 7.07
C ALA A 239 -22.13 -2.38 8.31
#